data_acec497becc31a164af009d8bd3a5d9e
#
_entry.id   acec497becc31a164af009d8bd3a5d9e
#
_cell.length_a   1.000
_cell.length_b   1.000
_cell.length_c   1.000
_cell.angle_alpha   90.00
_cell.angle_beta   90.00
_cell.angle_gamma   90.00
#
_symmetry.space_group_name_H-M   'P 1'
#
loop_
_entity.id
_entity.type
_entity.pdbx_description
1 polymer ?
#
loop_
_entity_poly.entity_id
_entity_poly.type
_entity_poly.pdbx_seq_one_letter_code
_entity_poly.pdbx_strand_id
1 'polypeptide(L)'
;AIAPKGDRRMAMNPITNAGIIKPMDTADWKKHALAIETPGAIMAQDMIEFGKYAADLVEANPDNFRIFGPDETKSNRLQEVFTKTNRQWLGRMDASYDEWLSPVGRVIDSQLSEHQAEGLLEGYVLTGRHGFFASYESFLRVVDTMVTQHFKWLRKSKTHTTWRKNYPALNLIATSTVFQQDHNGYTHQDPGILTHLSEKTPEFIREYLPADTNSLLAVMDKAFKAEDKINLIVTSKHPRPQFYSVEEAQELVNKGYKVIDWASTVSADEEPDVVFAAAGTEPNLEALAAISILHQAFPELKIRFVNVVDILKLRHPSVDARGLSDEEFDKVFTKDKPVIFAFHAYEGMIRDIFFSRHNHNLRVHGYRENGDITTPFDMRVMSELDRFHLAQDAAQAVLGEAAAAF
;
A
#
# COMPACT_ATOMS: atom_id res chain seq x y z
N ALA A 1 5.11 -39.37 -21.45
CA ALA A 1 6.03 -40.51 -21.41
C ALA A 1 7.50 -40.12 -21.20
N ILE A 2 7.88 -38.85 -21.55
CA ILE A 2 9.29 -38.38 -21.52
C ILE A 2 9.62 -37.66 -20.20
N ALA A 3 8.62 -37.12 -19.51
CA ALA A 3 8.85 -36.39 -18.26
C ALA A 3 9.37 -37.33 -17.16
N PRO A 4 10.44 -36.93 -16.43
CA PRO A 4 10.96 -37.75 -15.32
C PRO A 4 9.91 -37.91 -14.22
N LYS A 5 10.10 -38.94 -13.38
CA LYS A 5 9.25 -39.20 -12.20
C LYS A 5 9.98 -38.78 -10.92
N GLY A 6 9.22 -38.52 -9.87
CA GLY A 6 9.73 -38.16 -8.53
C GLY A 6 10.51 -36.82 -8.55
N ASP A 7 11.51 -36.72 -7.69
CA ASP A 7 12.29 -35.49 -7.45
C ASP A 7 13.07 -34.97 -8.68
N ARG A 8 13.23 -35.79 -9.67
CA ARG A 8 13.83 -35.37 -10.95
C ARG A 8 12.90 -34.50 -11.77
N ARG A 9 11.62 -34.47 -11.43
CA ARG A 9 10.62 -33.59 -12.05
C ARG A 9 10.65 -32.25 -11.32
N MET A 10 10.89 -31.15 -12.02
CA MET A 10 11.03 -29.81 -11.42
C MET A 10 9.90 -29.49 -10.45
N ALA A 11 8.63 -29.72 -10.84
CA ALA A 11 7.48 -29.43 -10.00
C ALA A 11 7.33 -30.34 -8.77
N MET A 12 8.13 -31.40 -8.66
CA MET A 12 8.12 -32.35 -7.54
C MET A 12 9.40 -32.26 -6.69
N ASN A 13 10.36 -31.44 -7.09
CA ASN A 13 11.61 -31.29 -6.35
C ASN A 13 11.38 -30.40 -5.12
N PRO A 14 11.74 -30.84 -3.89
CA PRO A 14 11.57 -30.04 -2.67
C PRO A 14 12.28 -28.69 -2.70
N ILE A 15 13.41 -28.57 -3.43
CA ILE A 15 14.16 -27.32 -3.58
C ILE A 15 13.37 -26.30 -4.41
N THR A 16 12.59 -26.76 -5.37
CA THR A 16 11.78 -25.95 -6.27
C THR A 16 10.29 -25.99 -5.91
N ASN A 17 9.97 -25.97 -4.64
CA ASN A 17 8.63 -25.96 -4.09
C ASN A 17 7.93 -27.33 -4.07
N ALA A 18 8.13 -28.23 -5.03
CA ALA A 18 7.33 -29.48 -5.19
C ALA A 18 5.80 -29.24 -5.12
N GLY A 19 5.33 -28.02 -5.42
CA GLY A 19 3.93 -27.61 -5.27
C GLY A 19 3.48 -27.41 -3.81
N ILE A 20 4.39 -27.13 -2.89
CA ILE A 20 4.11 -26.97 -1.44
C ILE A 20 4.65 -25.64 -0.97
N ILE A 21 3.78 -24.84 -0.34
CA ILE A 21 4.21 -23.63 0.38
C ILE A 21 5.02 -24.04 1.61
N LYS A 22 6.17 -23.40 1.82
CA LYS A 22 6.93 -23.55 3.05
C LYS A 22 6.19 -22.84 4.18
N PRO A 23 5.96 -23.48 5.32
CA PRO A 23 5.36 -22.81 6.46
C PRO A 23 6.14 -21.55 6.84
N MET A 24 5.41 -20.51 7.20
CA MET A 24 5.98 -19.24 7.68
C MET A 24 5.36 -18.92 9.05
N ASP A 25 6.22 -18.57 10.00
CA ASP A 25 5.81 -17.90 11.23
C ASP A 25 5.69 -16.41 10.93
N THR A 26 4.48 -15.87 11.01
CA THR A 26 4.24 -14.46 10.73
C THR A 26 4.61 -13.54 11.89
N ALA A 27 5.14 -14.09 13.00
CA ALA A 27 5.45 -13.37 14.22
C ALA A 27 4.24 -12.51 14.71
N ASP A 28 4.41 -11.79 15.78
CA ASP A 28 3.33 -10.93 16.30
C ASP A 28 3.64 -9.46 16.00
N TRP A 29 3.05 -8.93 14.94
CA TRP A 29 3.22 -7.55 14.52
C TRP A 29 2.80 -6.52 15.58
N LYS A 30 1.88 -6.88 16.49
CA LYS A 30 1.38 -5.99 17.54
C LYS A 30 2.44 -5.59 18.55
N LYS A 31 3.54 -6.36 18.64
CA LYS A 31 4.71 -6.00 19.46
C LYS A 31 5.41 -4.74 18.98
N HIS A 32 5.25 -4.40 17.71
CA HIS A 32 5.85 -3.22 17.08
C HIS A 32 4.82 -2.12 16.82
N ALA A 33 3.58 -2.34 17.21
CA ALA A 33 2.53 -1.35 17.07
C ALA A 33 2.71 -0.20 18.07
N LEU A 34 2.28 0.98 17.65
CA LEU A 34 2.34 2.19 18.45
C LEU A 34 1.09 2.32 19.31
N ALA A 35 1.29 2.74 20.56
CA ALA A 35 0.19 3.09 21.44
C ALA A 35 -0.36 4.47 21.04
N ILE A 36 -1.54 4.51 20.43
CA ILE A 36 -2.20 5.75 20.01
C ILE A 36 -3.32 6.06 21.00
N GLU A 37 -3.06 6.98 21.92
CA GLU A 37 -4.07 7.48 22.87
C GLU A 37 -4.90 8.61 22.26
N THR A 38 -4.25 9.47 21.47
CA THR A 38 -4.90 10.58 20.77
C THR A 38 -4.45 10.59 19.32
N PRO A 39 -5.38 10.48 18.35
CA PRO A 39 -5.05 10.53 16.93
C PRO A 39 -4.26 11.77 16.56
N GLY A 40 -3.15 11.59 15.84
CA GLY A 40 -2.28 12.67 15.39
C GLY A 40 -1.27 13.22 16.40
N ALA A 41 -1.33 12.78 17.69
CA ALA A 41 -0.50 13.35 18.75
C ALA A 41 0.96 12.90 18.71
N ILE A 42 1.27 11.77 18.12
CA ILE A 42 2.64 11.24 18.02
C ILE A 42 3.11 11.17 16.58
N MET A 43 4.42 11.32 16.40
CA MET A 43 5.10 11.22 15.11
C MET A 43 5.91 9.94 15.05
N ALA A 44 5.81 9.20 13.95
CA ALA A 44 6.64 8.01 13.71
C ALA A 44 6.97 7.86 12.22
N GLN A 45 7.93 6.99 11.92
CA GLN A 45 8.29 6.56 10.57
C GLN A 45 7.82 5.13 10.37
N ASP A 46 6.82 4.94 9.52
CA ASP A 46 6.14 3.65 9.32
C ASP A 46 7.13 2.53 8.96
N MET A 47 8.08 2.82 8.07
CA MET A 47 9.06 1.84 7.61
C MET A 47 10.11 1.47 8.67
N ILE A 48 10.35 2.28 9.70
CA ILE A 48 11.21 1.88 10.83
C ILE A 48 10.51 0.81 11.66
N GLU A 49 9.25 1.02 12.03
CA GLU A 49 8.50 0.05 12.82
C GLU A 49 8.26 -1.25 12.02
N PHE A 50 7.97 -1.12 10.73
CA PHE A 50 7.94 -2.28 9.85
C PHE A 50 9.31 -2.99 9.77
N GLY A 51 10.41 -2.26 9.75
CA GLY A 51 11.77 -2.83 9.77
C GLY A 51 12.03 -3.70 11.01
N LYS A 52 11.53 -3.30 12.19
CA LYS A 52 11.59 -4.10 13.43
C LYS A 52 10.76 -5.38 13.29
N TYR A 53 9.55 -5.28 12.78
CA TYR A 53 8.71 -6.44 12.50
C TYR A 53 9.35 -7.38 11.47
N ALA A 54 9.95 -6.83 10.40
CA ALA A 54 10.67 -7.61 9.40
C ALA A 54 11.91 -8.32 9.99
N ALA A 55 12.56 -7.73 10.98
CA ALA A 55 13.66 -8.38 11.72
C ALA A 55 13.16 -9.63 12.48
N ASP A 56 12.00 -9.54 13.16
CA ASP A 56 11.38 -10.70 13.81
C ASP A 56 10.99 -11.79 12.80
N LEU A 57 10.47 -11.40 11.63
CA LEU A 57 10.16 -12.35 10.56
C LEU A 57 11.41 -13.08 10.04
N VAL A 58 12.51 -12.37 9.86
CA VAL A 58 13.80 -12.98 9.45
C VAL A 58 14.28 -13.96 10.52
N GLU A 59 14.20 -13.61 11.80
CA GLU A 59 14.62 -14.48 12.90
C GLU A 59 13.75 -15.74 13.02
N ALA A 60 12.43 -15.58 12.95
CA ALA A 60 11.48 -16.69 13.07
C ALA A 60 11.52 -17.65 11.85
N ASN A 61 12.01 -17.19 10.70
CA ASN A 61 11.98 -17.94 9.44
C ASN A 61 13.35 -18.06 8.79
N PRO A 62 14.32 -18.75 9.41
CA PRO A 62 15.73 -18.74 8.97
C PRO A 62 15.95 -19.32 7.57
N ASP A 63 15.08 -20.22 7.09
CA ASP A 63 15.27 -20.94 5.83
C ASP A 63 14.33 -20.53 4.69
N ASN A 64 13.28 -19.74 4.99
CA ASN A 64 12.19 -19.52 4.05
C ASN A 64 11.68 -18.07 3.98
N PHE A 65 12.42 -17.10 4.55
CA PHE A 65 12.08 -15.68 4.41
C PHE A 65 13.30 -14.87 3.99
N ARG A 66 13.16 -14.02 3.00
CA ARG A 66 14.21 -13.10 2.52
C ARG A 66 13.62 -11.75 2.11
N ILE A 67 14.47 -10.74 2.19
CA ILE A 67 14.19 -9.36 1.77
C ILE A 67 15.03 -9.08 0.52
N PHE A 68 14.45 -8.38 -0.44
CA PHE A 68 15.10 -8.06 -1.71
C PHE A 68 15.08 -6.55 -1.92
N GLY A 69 16.20 -5.98 -2.36
CA GLY A 69 16.32 -4.55 -2.58
C GLY A 69 17.47 -4.18 -3.54
N PRO A 70 17.37 -3.03 -4.21
CA PRO A 70 18.38 -2.52 -5.13
C PRO A 70 19.37 -1.58 -4.41
N ASP A 71 20.04 -2.04 -3.35
CA ASP A 71 20.94 -1.25 -2.47
C ASP A 71 20.20 -0.11 -1.72
N GLU A 72 18.95 -0.33 -1.38
CA GLU A 72 18.09 0.71 -0.78
C GLU A 72 17.59 0.36 0.63
N THR A 73 18.10 -0.69 1.27
CA THR A 73 17.62 -1.14 2.59
C THR A 73 17.62 -0.02 3.64
N LYS A 74 18.72 0.72 3.74
CA LYS A 74 18.84 1.87 4.67
C LYS A 74 17.96 3.05 4.24
N SER A 75 17.95 3.39 2.96
CA SER A 75 17.16 4.52 2.44
C SER A 75 15.66 4.27 2.57
N ASN A 76 15.23 3.02 2.54
CA ASN A 76 13.85 2.59 2.80
C ASN A 76 13.54 2.42 4.30
N ARG A 77 14.45 2.81 5.21
CA ARG A 77 14.29 2.71 6.66
C ARG A 77 14.14 1.28 7.20
N LEU A 78 14.71 0.30 6.51
CA LEU A 78 14.66 -1.12 6.89
C LEU A 78 15.93 -1.60 7.64
N GLN A 79 16.82 -0.70 8.06
CA GLN A 79 18.08 -1.06 8.70
C GLN A 79 17.94 -1.90 9.97
N GLU A 80 16.78 -1.90 10.62
CA GLU A 80 16.50 -2.72 11.81
C GLU A 80 16.66 -4.22 11.55
N VAL A 81 16.48 -4.66 10.30
CA VAL A 81 16.69 -6.06 9.90
C VAL A 81 18.14 -6.52 10.12
N PHE A 82 19.10 -5.59 10.08
CA PHE A 82 20.52 -5.88 10.31
C PHE A 82 20.86 -6.20 11.76
N THR A 83 19.92 -6.07 12.68
CA THR A 83 20.04 -6.60 14.04
C THR A 83 19.94 -8.13 14.09
N LYS A 84 19.34 -8.76 13.07
CA LYS A 84 19.06 -10.20 12.99
C LYS A 84 19.72 -10.91 11.82
N THR A 85 20.17 -10.19 10.81
CA THR A 85 20.80 -10.75 9.62
C THR A 85 21.79 -9.77 9.02
N ASN A 86 22.48 -10.22 7.98
CA ASN A 86 23.33 -9.38 7.14
C ASN A 86 22.76 -9.32 5.73
N ARG A 87 23.39 -8.51 4.87
CA ARG A 87 23.10 -8.47 3.44
C ARG A 87 24.01 -9.41 2.65
N GLN A 88 23.44 -10.09 1.71
CA GLN A 88 24.15 -10.81 0.67
C GLN A 88 24.25 -9.88 -0.54
N TRP A 89 25.42 -9.27 -0.71
CA TRP A 89 25.69 -8.39 -1.84
C TRP A 89 25.98 -9.20 -3.10
N LEU A 90 25.37 -8.85 -4.21
CA LEU A 90 25.50 -9.57 -5.49
C LEU A 90 26.60 -8.99 -6.40
N GLY A 91 27.27 -7.95 -5.97
CA GLY A 91 28.42 -7.36 -6.67
C GLY A 91 29.76 -7.71 -6.04
N ARG A 92 30.80 -7.00 -6.47
CA ARG A 92 32.13 -7.09 -5.81
C ARG A 92 32.03 -6.50 -4.41
N MET A 93 32.46 -7.25 -3.44
CA MET A 93 32.51 -6.84 -2.04
C MET A 93 33.86 -6.21 -1.70
N ASP A 94 33.84 -5.08 -0.99
CA ASP A 94 35.00 -4.47 -0.39
C ASP A 94 34.76 -4.23 1.11
N ALA A 95 35.32 -5.07 1.95
CA ALA A 95 35.11 -5.02 3.40
C ALA A 95 35.56 -3.71 4.07
N SER A 96 36.29 -2.84 3.37
CA SER A 96 36.72 -1.54 3.89
C SER A 96 35.62 -0.48 3.78
N TYR A 97 34.58 -0.69 2.92
CA TYR A 97 33.49 0.24 2.67
C TYR A 97 32.11 -0.37 2.91
N ASP A 98 31.99 -1.68 2.75
CA ASP A 98 30.70 -2.36 2.80
C ASP A 98 30.35 -2.82 4.22
N GLU A 99 29.18 -2.42 4.72
CA GLU A 99 28.69 -2.79 6.05
C GLU A 99 27.73 -4.00 5.96
N TRP A 100 27.65 -4.78 7.04
CA TRP A 100 26.72 -5.91 7.23
C TRP A 100 26.81 -7.02 6.17
N LEU A 101 27.96 -7.24 5.57
CA LEU A 101 28.13 -8.25 4.53
C LEU A 101 28.21 -9.67 5.11
N SER A 102 27.53 -10.61 4.47
CA SER A 102 27.66 -12.04 4.70
C SER A 102 27.19 -12.84 3.49
N PRO A 103 27.92 -13.90 3.08
CA PRO A 103 27.46 -14.78 1.99
C PRO A 103 26.16 -15.53 2.31
N VAL A 104 25.75 -15.56 3.59
CA VAL A 104 24.50 -16.19 4.05
C VAL A 104 23.49 -15.16 4.55
N GLY A 105 23.70 -13.89 4.25
CA GLY A 105 22.76 -12.81 4.58
C GLY A 105 21.37 -13.04 4.00
N ARG A 106 20.36 -12.54 4.70
CA ARG A 106 18.94 -12.74 4.32
C ARG A 106 18.36 -11.52 3.62
N VAL A 107 19.05 -10.41 3.61
CA VAL A 107 18.77 -9.28 2.72
C VAL A 107 19.56 -9.51 1.44
N ILE A 108 18.87 -9.84 0.37
CA ILE A 108 19.47 -10.01 -0.96
C ILE A 108 19.54 -8.63 -1.58
N ASP A 109 20.72 -8.07 -1.55
CA ASP A 109 20.97 -6.73 -2.04
C ASP A 109 21.66 -6.79 -3.40
N SER A 110 21.15 -6.03 -4.34
CA SER A 110 21.72 -5.93 -5.67
C SER A 110 22.29 -4.54 -5.89
N GLN A 111 22.98 -4.35 -6.98
CA GLN A 111 23.23 -3.01 -7.52
C GLN A 111 21.89 -2.31 -7.76
N LEU A 112 21.87 -1.01 -8.02
CA LEU A 112 20.66 -0.25 -8.37
C LEU A 112 19.96 -0.86 -9.60
N SER A 113 19.34 -2.00 -9.38
CA SER A 113 18.65 -2.81 -10.38
C SER A 113 17.39 -3.42 -9.78
N GLU A 114 16.30 -2.72 -9.90
CA GLU A 114 14.96 -3.17 -9.48
C GLU A 114 14.57 -4.46 -10.17
N HIS A 115 14.89 -4.61 -11.46
CA HIS A 115 14.65 -5.83 -12.24
C HIS A 115 15.30 -7.06 -11.62
N GLN A 116 16.55 -6.94 -11.18
CA GLN A 116 17.27 -8.05 -10.59
C GLN A 116 16.67 -8.41 -9.22
N ALA A 117 16.42 -7.41 -8.38
CA ALA A 117 15.89 -7.63 -7.04
C ALA A 117 14.48 -8.23 -7.08
N GLU A 118 13.59 -7.69 -7.91
CA GLU A 118 12.23 -8.19 -8.08
C GLU A 118 12.23 -9.58 -8.71
N GLY A 119 13.01 -9.81 -9.77
CA GLY A 119 13.10 -11.12 -10.42
C GLY A 119 13.65 -12.22 -9.51
N LEU A 120 14.55 -11.88 -8.58
CA LEU A 120 15.02 -12.81 -7.56
C LEU A 120 13.90 -13.14 -6.55
N LEU A 121 13.08 -12.16 -6.15
CA LEU A 121 11.91 -12.40 -5.33
C LEU A 121 10.89 -13.30 -6.04
N GLU A 122 10.58 -13.03 -7.32
CA GLU A 122 9.70 -13.91 -8.11
C GLU A 122 10.18 -15.37 -8.08
N GLY A 123 11.47 -15.60 -8.40
CA GLY A 123 12.06 -16.92 -8.34
C GLY A 123 11.96 -17.55 -6.95
N TYR A 124 12.13 -16.75 -5.90
CA TYR A 124 12.10 -17.22 -4.52
C TYR A 124 10.68 -17.65 -4.08
N VAL A 125 9.65 -16.87 -4.38
CA VAL A 125 8.26 -17.23 -4.05
C VAL A 125 7.78 -18.44 -4.85
N LEU A 126 8.29 -18.65 -6.07
CA LEU A 126 8.00 -19.84 -6.87
C LEU A 126 8.57 -21.13 -6.24
N THR A 127 9.53 -21.02 -5.33
CA THR A 127 10.02 -22.16 -4.53
C THR A 127 9.20 -22.44 -3.27
N GLY A 128 8.09 -21.71 -3.07
CA GLY A 128 7.23 -21.83 -1.90
C GLY A 128 7.71 -21.06 -0.67
N ARG A 129 8.66 -20.17 -0.84
CA ARG A 129 9.24 -19.33 0.20
C ARG A 129 8.64 -17.94 0.18
N HIS A 130 8.86 -17.17 1.25
CA HIS A 130 8.24 -15.86 1.47
C HIS A 130 9.26 -14.74 1.45
N GLY A 131 8.81 -13.55 1.13
CA GLY A 131 9.63 -12.36 1.16
C GLY A 131 8.91 -11.13 0.63
N PHE A 132 9.66 -10.06 0.50
CA PHE A 132 9.19 -8.84 -0.15
C PHE A 132 10.33 -8.13 -0.88
N PHE A 133 9.96 -7.30 -1.83
CA PHE A 133 10.80 -6.35 -2.51
C PHE A 133 10.35 -4.93 -2.13
N ALA A 134 11.28 -4.09 -1.68
CA ALA A 134 11.03 -2.70 -1.36
C ALA A 134 11.89 -1.79 -2.23
N SER A 135 11.25 -0.81 -2.86
CA SER A 135 11.90 0.22 -3.67
C SER A 135 11.12 1.53 -3.63
N TYR A 136 11.68 2.59 -4.19
CA TYR A 136 10.99 3.86 -4.38
C TYR A 136 9.79 3.69 -5.30
N GLU A 137 8.71 4.40 -5.03
CA GLU A 137 7.45 4.24 -5.76
C GLU A 137 7.60 4.37 -7.27
N SER A 138 8.27 5.43 -7.73
CA SER A 138 8.48 5.68 -9.16
C SER A 138 9.27 4.57 -9.86
N PHE A 139 10.18 3.91 -9.15
CA PHE A 139 11.03 2.85 -9.72
C PHE A 139 10.34 1.50 -9.75
N LEU A 140 9.21 1.31 -9.09
CA LEU A 140 8.36 0.14 -9.33
C LEU A 140 7.79 0.12 -10.76
N ARG A 141 7.75 1.25 -11.47
CA ARG A 141 7.41 1.28 -12.90
C ARG A 141 8.44 0.52 -13.75
N VAL A 142 9.69 0.45 -13.30
CA VAL A 142 10.76 -0.28 -13.99
C VAL A 142 10.46 -1.78 -14.03
N VAL A 143 9.84 -2.34 -12.98
CA VAL A 143 9.50 -3.78 -12.87
C VAL A 143 8.07 -4.13 -13.31
N ASP A 144 7.29 -3.16 -13.71
CA ASP A 144 5.88 -3.32 -14.08
C ASP A 144 5.63 -4.45 -15.10
N THR A 145 6.47 -4.52 -16.14
CA THR A 145 6.38 -5.59 -17.15
C THR A 145 6.66 -6.97 -16.55
N MET A 146 7.60 -7.08 -15.63
CA MET A 146 7.94 -8.34 -14.95
C MET A 146 6.76 -8.79 -14.07
N VAL A 147 6.25 -7.90 -13.23
CA VAL A 147 5.05 -8.14 -12.40
C VAL A 147 3.85 -8.55 -13.27
N THR A 148 3.70 -7.93 -14.45
CA THR A 148 2.66 -8.34 -15.42
C THR A 148 2.90 -9.76 -15.95
N GLN A 149 4.13 -10.18 -16.22
CA GLN A 149 4.42 -11.55 -16.63
C GLN A 149 4.17 -12.55 -15.48
N HIS A 150 4.55 -12.21 -14.25
CA HIS A 150 4.22 -12.99 -13.06
C HIS A 150 2.71 -13.17 -12.90
N PHE A 151 1.92 -12.11 -13.03
CA PHE A 151 0.45 -12.15 -13.03
C PHE A 151 -0.10 -13.12 -14.09
N LYS A 152 0.36 -13.00 -15.34
CA LYS A 152 -0.09 -13.87 -16.45
C LYS A 152 0.24 -15.33 -16.18
N TRP A 153 1.44 -15.59 -15.67
CA TRP A 153 1.87 -16.91 -15.30
C TRP A 153 1.02 -17.46 -14.14
N LEU A 154 0.82 -16.69 -13.08
CA LEU A 154 0.02 -17.06 -11.92
C LEU A 154 -1.42 -17.41 -12.34
N ARG A 155 -2.07 -16.54 -13.12
CA ARG A 155 -3.41 -16.79 -13.67
C ARG A 155 -3.46 -18.09 -14.46
N LYS A 156 -2.50 -18.34 -15.37
CA LYS A 156 -2.46 -19.56 -16.15
C LYS A 156 -2.22 -20.80 -15.29
N SER A 157 -1.36 -20.73 -14.29
CA SER A 157 -1.10 -21.83 -13.39
C SER A 157 -2.35 -22.22 -12.57
N LYS A 158 -3.21 -21.26 -12.23
CA LYS A 158 -4.45 -21.51 -11.46
C LYS A 158 -5.60 -21.98 -12.36
N THR A 159 -5.70 -21.49 -13.59
CA THR A 159 -6.82 -21.82 -14.47
C THR A 159 -6.61 -23.09 -15.31
N HIS A 160 -5.35 -23.47 -15.60
CA HIS A 160 -5.02 -24.54 -16.54
C HIS A 160 -4.23 -25.70 -15.93
N THR A 161 -3.65 -25.52 -14.73
CA THR A 161 -2.80 -26.54 -14.09
C THR A 161 -3.35 -26.95 -12.73
N THR A 162 -4.40 -27.75 -12.72
CA THR A 162 -5.14 -28.18 -11.51
C THR A 162 -4.29 -28.96 -10.49
N TRP A 163 -3.14 -29.48 -10.90
CA TRP A 163 -2.21 -30.21 -10.03
C TRP A 163 -1.24 -29.31 -9.27
N ARG A 164 -1.16 -28.01 -9.61
CA ARG A 164 -0.33 -27.06 -8.88
C ARG A 164 -0.99 -26.63 -7.57
N LYS A 165 -0.18 -26.57 -6.52
CA LYS A 165 -0.54 -25.98 -5.24
C LYS A 165 -0.43 -24.46 -5.28
N ASN A 166 -0.91 -23.79 -4.25
CA ASN A 166 -0.80 -22.36 -4.11
C ASN A 166 0.66 -21.90 -3.95
N TYR A 167 0.89 -20.62 -4.18
CA TYR A 167 2.18 -19.96 -4.00
C TYR A 167 2.08 -18.87 -2.96
N PRO A 168 3.15 -18.58 -2.20
CA PRO A 168 3.23 -17.36 -1.41
C PRO A 168 3.01 -16.15 -2.29
N ALA A 169 2.46 -15.08 -1.70
CA ALA A 169 2.22 -13.87 -2.44
C ALA A 169 3.54 -13.18 -2.85
N LEU A 170 3.52 -12.53 -4.02
CA LEU A 170 4.52 -11.55 -4.43
C LEU A 170 4.21 -10.23 -3.74
N ASN A 171 5.06 -9.79 -2.80
CA ASN A 171 4.85 -8.58 -2.02
C ASN A 171 5.79 -7.47 -2.47
N LEU A 172 5.23 -6.39 -2.97
CA LEU A 172 5.92 -5.20 -3.45
C LEU A 172 5.60 -4.03 -2.51
N ILE A 173 6.62 -3.37 -1.99
CA ILE A 173 6.47 -2.22 -1.10
C ILE A 173 7.00 -0.99 -1.81
N ALA A 174 6.11 -0.07 -2.14
CA ALA A 174 6.40 1.24 -2.66
C ALA A 174 6.67 2.20 -1.50
N THR A 175 7.90 2.65 -1.40
CA THR A 175 8.33 3.67 -0.43
C THR A 175 8.64 4.98 -1.16
N SER A 176 9.04 6.02 -0.45
CA SER A 176 9.40 7.30 -1.09
C SER A 176 8.29 7.76 -2.04
N THR A 177 7.12 7.92 -1.46
CA THR A 177 5.87 8.24 -2.17
C THR A 177 5.98 9.54 -2.97
N VAL A 178 5.21 9.64 -4.03
CA VAL A 178 5.25 10.75 -4.97
C VAL A 178 5.23 12.14 -4.29
N PHE A 179 4.41 12.32 -3.26
CA PHE A 179 4.30 13.60 -2.53
C PHE A 179 5.46 13.88 -1.54
N GLN A 180 6.45 13.00 -1.46
CA GLN A 180 7.63 13.12 -0.60
C GLN A 180 8.95 13.03 -1.39
N GLN A 181 8.89 13.15 -2.70
CA GLN A 181 10.04 13.21 -3.60
C GLN A 181 10.29 14.62 -4.14
N ASP A 182 9.97 15.62 -3.33
CA ASP A 182 10.19 17.03 -3.56
C ASP A 182 11.67 17.39 -3.84
N HIS A 183 12.58 16.75 -3.12
CA HIS A 183 14.03 17.00 -3.20
C HIS A 183 14.72 16.26 -4.36
N ASN A 184 14.20 15.14 -4.80
CA ASN A 184 14.70 14.39 -5.96
C ASN A 184 14.12 14.86 -7.30
N GLY A 185 13.05 15.64 -7.25
CA GLY A 185 12.40 16.22 -8.40
C GLY A 185 11.57 15.25 -9.23
N TYR A 186 11.13 15.73 -10.37
CA TYR A 186 10.12 15.12 -11.23
C TYR A 186 10.40 13.66 -11.63
N THR A 187 11.67 13.30 -11.83
CA THR A 187 12.07 11.94 -12.24
C THR A 187 11.76 10.87 -11.20
N HIS A 188 11.50 11.26 -9.94
CA HIS A 188 11.19 10.36 -8.84
C HIS A 188 9.69 10.38 -8.46
N GLN A 189 8.86 10.98 -9.30
CA GLN A 189 7.45 11.25 -9.02
C GLN A 189 6.56 10.53 -10.04
N ASP A 190 6.24 9.26 -9.82
CA ASP A 190 5.35 8.46 -10.66
C ASP A 190 4.62 7.39 -9.83
N PRO A 191 3.31 7.56 -9.55
CA PRO A 191 2.49 6.56 -8.87
C PRO A 191 1.80 5.58 -9.84
N GLY A 192 2.17 5.56 -11.11
CA GLY A 192 1.44 4.88 -12.18
C GLY A 192 1.37 3.37 -12.07
N ILE A 193 2.20 2.73 -11.22
CA ILE A 193 2.12 1.28 -10.97
C ILE A 193 0.74 0.87 -10.40
N LEU A 194 0.13 1.69 -9.54
CA LEU A 194 -1.23 1.46 -9.01
C LEU A 194 -2.24 1.36 -10.14
N THR A 195 -2.32 2.36 -11.01
CA THR A 195 -3.26 2.36 -12.14
C THR A 195 -3.05 1.15 -13.04
N HIS A 196 -1.81 0.78 -13.32
CA HIS A 196 -1.55 -0.37 -14.20
C HIS A 196 -1.96 -1.70 -13.57
N LEU A 197 -1.65 -1.92 -12.30
CA LEU A 197 -2.01 -3.17 -11.62
C LEU A 197 -3.52 -3.29 -11.42
N SER A 198 -4.21 -2.19 -11.20
CA SER A 198 -5.67 -2.17 -11.05
C SER A 198 -6.41 -2.73 -12.27
N GLU A 199 -5.83 -2.64 -13.48
CA GLU A 199 -6.40 -3.19 -14.71
C GLU A 199 -6.28 -4.72 -14.83
N LYS A 200 -5.57 -5.38 -13.93
CA LYS A 200 -5.43 -6.85 -13.93
C LYS A 200 -6.64 -7.51 -13.28
N THR A 201 -6.76 -8.83 -13.47
CA THR A 201 -7.85 -9.62 -12.87
C THR A 201 -7.84 -9.48 -11.34
N PRO A 202 -8.89 -8.96 -10.72
CA PRO A 202 -8.93 -8.61 -9.29
C PRO A 202 -8.70 -9.78 -8.34
N GLU A 203 -8.95 -11.01 -8.80
CA GLU A 203 -8.69 -12.22 -8.01
C GLU A 203 -7.25 -12.29 -7.52
N PHE A 204 -6.28 -11.81 -8.32
CA PHE A 204 -4.85 -11.94 -8.05
C PHE A 204 -4.19 -10.67 -7.49
N ILE A 205 -4.80 -9.51 -7.62
CA ILE A 205 -4.20 -8.22 -7.25
C ILE A 205 -4.79 -7.68 -5.95
N ARG A 206 -3.93 -7.08 -5.14
CA ARG A 206 -4.26 -6.29 -3.96
C ARG A 206 -3.45 -5.00 -3.98
N GLU A 207 -4.11 -3.89 -3.70
CA GLU A 207 -3.47 -2.58 -3.62
C GLU A 207 -3.85 -1.94 -2.28
N TYR A 208 -2.84 -1.86 -1.41
CA TYR A 208 -3.01 -1.36 -0.05
C TYR A 208 -2.33 0.00 0.10
N LEU A 209 -3.07 0.94 0.66
CA LEU A 209 -2.61 2.30 0.95
C LEU A 209 -2.79 2.58 2.45
N PRO A 210 -1.99 1.95 3.32
CA PRO A 210 -2.09 2.17 4.76
C PRO A 210 -1.83 3.63 5.11
N ALA A 211 -2.60 4.15 6.06
CA ALA A 211 -2.55 5.55 6.42
C ALA A 211 -1.47 5.85 7.45
N ASP A 212 -1.00 4.89 8.23
CA ASP A 212 -0.04 5.01 9.34
C ASP A 212 0.68 3.70 9.66
N THR A 213 1.52 3.72 10.68
CA THR A 213 2.31 2.57 11.12
C THR A 213 1.44 1.36 11.48
N ASN A 214 0.41 1.53 12.32
CA ASN A 214 -0.40 0.40 12.77
C ASN A 214 -1.17 -0.24 11.63
N SER A 215 -1.71 0.56 10.72
CA SER A 215 -2.35 0.06 9.51
C SER A 215 -1.36 -0.61 8.55
N LEU A 216 -0.11 -0.11 8.43
CA LEU A 216 0.94 -0.78 7.65
C LEU A 216 1.27 -2.16 8.22
N LEU A 217 1.52 -2.25 9.51
CA LEU A 217 1.85 -3.52 10.17
C LEU A 217 0.73 -4.57 9.99
N ALA A 218 -0.52 -4.16 10.17
CA ALA A 218 -1.68 -5.03 9.94
C ALA A 218 -1.82 -5.45 8.46
N VAL A 219 -1.55 -4.54 7.50
CA VAL A 219 -1.52 -4.86 6.06
C VAL A 219 -0.42 -5.87 5.77
N MET A 220 0.79 -5.69 6.31
CA MET A 220 1.92 -6.59 6.05
C MET A 220 1.67 -7.98 6.59
N ASP A 221 1.10 -8.12 7.80
CA ASP A 221 0.69 -9.41 8.34
C ASP A 221 -0.32 -10.13 7.43
N LYS A 222 -1.32 -9.38 6.95
CA LYS A 222 -2.30 -9.89 5.98
C LYS A 222 -1.65 -10.29 4.65
N ALA A 223 -0.73 -9.49 4.14
CA ALA A 223 -0.02 -9.72 2.89
C ALA A 223 0.86 -10.98 2.95
N PHE A 224 1.58 -11.19 4.06
CA PHE A 224 2.41 -12.39 4.24
C PHE A 224 1.60 -13.68 4.39
N LYS A 225 0.36 -13.62 4.85
CA LYS A 225 -0.57 -14.75 4.92
C LYS A 225 -1.28 -15.04 3.59
N ALA A 226 -1.18 -14.12 2.64
CA ALA A 226 -1.86 -14.27 1.36
C ALA A 226 -1.15 -15.30 0.46
N GLU A 227 -1.97 -16.04 -0.30
CA GLU A 227 -1.52 -17.00 -1.29
C GLU A 227 -2.06 -16.63 -2.68
N ASP A 228 -1.29 -16.92 -3.72
CA ASP A 228 -1.66 -16.66 -5.12
C ASP A 228 -2.06 -15.20 -5.36
N LYS A 229 -1.34 -14.27 -4.74
CA LYS A 229 -1.59 -12.83 -4.86
C LYS A 229 -0.33 -12.06 -5.26
N ILE A 230 -0.56 -10.93 -5.84
CA ILE A 230 0.40 -9.86 -5.98
C ILE A 230 -0.12 -8.72 -5.11
N ASN A 231 0.61 -8.39 -4.07
CA ASN A 231 0.29 -7.30 -3.16
C ASN A 231 1.19 -6.11 -3.47
N LEU A 232 0.60 -4.97 -3.80
CA LEU A 232 1.27 -3.68 -3.84
C LEU A 232 0.89 -2.91 -2.58
N ILE A 233 1.89 -2.50 -1.80
CA ILE A 233 1.72 -1.73 -0.57
C ILE A 233 2.42 -0.39 -0.76
N VAL A 234 1.67 0.72 -0.73
CA VAL A 234 2.23 2.07 -0.85
C VAL A 234 2.27 2.70 0.53
N THR A 235 3.46 3.04 1.01
CA THR A 235 3.66 3.55 2.37
C THR A 235 4.77 4.58 2.45
N SER A 236 4.85 5.31 3.56
CA SER A 236 5.82 6.36 3.78
C SER A 236 7.01 5.90 4.62
N LYS A 237 8.18 6.43 4.30
CA LYS A 237 9.41 6.30 5.10
C LYS A 237 9.75 7.56 5.91
N HIS A 238 8.96 8.62 5.79
CA HIS A 238 9.18 9.90 6.45
C HIS A 238 8.37 10.02 7.75
N PRO A 239 8.83 10.83 8.73
CA PRO A 239 8.07 11.08 9.96
C PRO A 239 6.71 11.71 9.65
N ARG A 240 5.67 11.20 10.32
CA ARG A 240 4.31 11.70 10.15
C ARG A 240 3.43 11.40 11.36
N PRO A 241 2.31 12.12 11.53
CA PRO A 241 1.34 11.84 12.56
C PRO A 241 0.77 10.43 12.44
N GLN A 242 0.44 9.82 13.58
CA GLN A 242 -0.12 8.48 13.69
C GLN A 242 -1.56 8.58 14.20
N PHE A 243 -2.47 7.76 13.66
CA PHE A 243 -3.91 8.00 13.80
C PHE A 243 -4.67 6.86 14.45
N TYR A 244 -4.36 5.59 14.14
CA TYR A 244 -5.21 4.46 14.48
C TYR A 244 -4.62 3.60 15.59
N SER A 245 -5.48 3.23 16.55
CA SER A 245 -5.15 2.17 17.51
C SER A 245 -4.92 0.83 16.79
N VAL A 246 -4.40 -0.16 17.52
CA VAL A 246 -4.21 -1.53 16.97
C VAL A 246 -5.54 -2.12 16.50
N GLU A 247 -6.59 -1.92 17.30
CA GLU A 247 -7.93 -2.44 17.04
C GLU A 247 -8.56 -1.79 15.81
N GLU A 248 -8.46 -0.46 15.72
CA GLU A 248 -8.95 0.30 14.55
C GLU A 248 -8.19 -0.08 13.28
N ALA A 249 -6.87 -0.20 13.35
CA ALA A 249 -6.05 -0.62 12.23
C ALA A 249 -6.40 -2.04 11.75
N GLN A 250 -6.60 -2.96 12.68
CA GLN A 250 -7.00 -4.33 12.34
C GLN A 250 -8.39 -4.39 11.69
N GLU A 251 -9.35 -3.61 12.21
CA GLU A 251 -10.69 -3.52 11.63
C GLU A 251 -10.65 -2.91 10.22
N LEU A 252 -9.94 -1.78 10.07
CA LEU A 252 -9.73 -1.10 8.80
C LEU A 252 -9.17 -2.06 7.73
N VAL A 253 -8.10 -2.79 8.07
CA VAL A 253 -7.44 -3.72 7.14
C VAL A 253 -8.31 -4.94 6.84
N ASN A 254 -9.09 -5.43 7.80
CA ASN A 254 -10.00 -6.54 7.56
C ASN A 254 -11.12 -6.18 6.58
N LYS A 255 -11.73 -5.02 6.75
CA LYS A 255 -12.80 -4.51 5.87
C LYS A 255 -12.27 -3.93 4.56
N GLY A 256 -11.06 -3.36 4.58
CA GLY A 256 -10.45 -2.62 3.46
C GLY A 256 -10.81 -1.14 3.45
N TYR A 257 -11.76 -0.70 4.26
CA TYR A 257 -12.16 0.69 4.49
C TYR A 257 -12.85 0.82 5.86
N LYS A 258 -12.94 2.04 6.37
CA LYS A 258 -13.68 2.33 7.62
C LYS A 258 -14.17 3.78 7.65
N VAL A 259 -15.39 4.00 8.13
CA VAL A 259 -15.84 5.32 8.60
C VAL A 259 -15.14 5.58 9.93
N ILE A 260 -14.52 6.74 10.05
CA ILE A 260 -13.70 7.10 11.21
C ILE A 260 -14.50 8.05 12.09
N ASP A 261 -15.02 7.52 13.18
CA ASP A 261 -15.95 8.24 14.06
C ASP A 261 -15.34 9.50 14.67
N TRP A 262 -14.09 9.41 15.17
CA TRP A 262 -13.40 10.55 15.81
C TRP A 262 -13.06 11.69 14.83
N ALA A 263 -13.04 11.43 13.52
CA ALA A 263 -12.79 12.41 12.45
C ALA A 263 -14.08 12.85 11.75
N SER A 264 -15.20 12.23 12.07
CA SER A 264 -16.53 12.59 11.55
C SER A 264 -17.26 13.51 12.53
N THR A 265 -18.12 14.41 12.01
CA THR A 265 -18.99 15.26 12.84
C THR A 265 -20.38 14.65 13.03
N VAL A 266 -20.65 13.52 12.39
CA VAL A 266 -21.89 12.75 12.49
C VAL A 266 -21.60 11.27 12.74
N SER A 267 -22.56 10.57 13.32
CA SER A 267 -22.47 9.12 13.50
C SER A 267 -22.52 8.37 12.17
N ALA A 268 -22.08 7.11 12.15
CA ALA A 268 -22.09 6.29 10.93
C ALA A 268 -23.49 6.07 10.32
N ASP A 269 -24.54 6.12 11.15
CA ASP A 269 -25.94 5.93 10.72
C ASP A 269 -26.66 7.25 10.38
N GLU A 270 -26.06 8.40 10.67
CA GLU A 270 -26.63 9.70 10.32
C GLU A 270 -26.18 10.13 8.92
N GLU A 271 -27.11 10.74 8.16
CA GLU A 271 -26.79 11.22 6.81
C GLU A 271 -25.90 12.46 6.86
N PRO A 272 -24.71 12.45 6.21
CA PRO A 272 -23.82 13.59 6.13
C PRO A 272 -24.28 14.61 5.09
N ASP A 273 -23.78 15.85 5.18
CA ASP A 273 -23.89 16.84 4.11
C ASP A 273 -22.78 16.65 3.07
N VAL A 274 -21.63 16.14 3.49
CA VAL A 274 -20.48 15.83 2.64
C VAL A 274 -19.73 14.60 3.18
N VAL A 275 -19.21 13.78 2.27
CA VAL A 275 -18.32 12.66 2.58
C VAL A 275 -16.91 13.05 2.18
N PHE A 276 -15.98 13.02 3.12
CA PHE A 276 -14.56 12.98 2.83
C PHE A 276 -14.08 11.53 2.74
N ALA A 277 -13.31 11.21 1.72
CA ALA A 277 -12.65 9.92 1.62
C ALA A 277 -11.15 10.12 1.36
N ALA A 278 -10.33 9.25 1.91
CA ALA A 278 -8.89 9.32 1.68
C ALA A 278 -8.26 7.94 1.54
N ALA A 279 -7.33 7.80 0.59
CA ALA A 279 -6.51 6.61 0.40
C ALA A 279 -5.05 7.02 0.17
N GLY A 280 -4.17 6.58 1.06
CA GLY A 280 -2.75 6.92 1.07
C GLY A 280 -2.37 7.84 2.24
N THR A 281 -1.08 7.99 2.43
CA THR A 281 -0.51 8.64 3.61
C THR A 281 -0.79 10.15 3.66
N GLU A 282 -0.37 10.87 2.64
CA GLU A 282 -0.58 12.32 2.51
C GLU A 282 -2.06 12.66 2.30
N PRO A 283 -2.83 11.94 1.47
CA PRO A 283 -4.27 12.16 1.36
C PRO A 283 -5.02 12.11 2.68
N ASN A 284 -4.69 11.15 3.56
CA ASN A 284 -5.30 11.08 4.88
C ASN A 284 -4.97 12.28 5.75
N LEU A 285 -3.69 12.69 5.77
CA LEU A 285 -3.26 13.86 6.53
C LEU A 285 -3.99 15.13 6.07
N GLU A 286 -4.07 15.36 4.78
CA GLU A 286 -4.69 16.56 4.22
C GLU A 286 -6.22 16.57 4.38
N ALA A 287 -6.87 15.41 4.21
CA ALA A 287 -8.31 15.29 4.44
C ALA A 287 -8.67 15.55 5.90
N LEU A 288 -7.93 14.97 6.86
CA LEU A 288 -8.15 15.23 8.29
C LEU A 288 -7.95 16.71 8.65
N ALA A 289 -6.93 17.34 8.08
CA ALA A 289 -6.69 18.77 8.29
C ALA A 289 -7.79 19.64 7.65
N ALA A 290 -8.28 19.28 6.47
CA ALA A 290 -9.40 19.96 5.81
C ALA A 290 -10.68 19.87 6.64
N ILE A 291 -10.99 18.71 7.19
CA ILE A 291 -12.14 18.50 8.09
C ILE A 291 -12.01 19.38 9.33
N SER A 292 -10.82 19.47 9.93
CA SER A 292 -10.60 20.36 11.07
C SER A 292 -10.83 21.83 10.75
N ILE A 293 -10.39 22.31 9.57
CA ILE A 293 -10.63 23.67 9.09
C ILE A 293 -12.14 23.90 8.93
N LEU A 294 -12.84 22.99 8.26
CA LEU A 294 -14.28 23.10 8.02
C LEU A 294 -15.08 23.10 9.33
N HIS A 295 -14.72 22.23 10.28
CA HIS A 295 -15.39 22.17 11.57
C HIS A 295 -15.23 23.46 12.37
N GLN A 296 -14.08 24.14 12.25
CA GLN A 296 -13.86 25.45 12.88
C GLN A 296 -14.65 26.58 12.19
N ALA A 297 -14.71 26.57 10.86
CA ALA A 297 -15.39 27.60 10.08
C ALA A 297 -16.91 27.40 10.03
N PHE A 298 -17.37 26.17 9.98
CA PHE A 298 -18.76 25.75 9.81
C PHE A 298 -19.12 24.61 10.76
N PRO A 299 -19.29 24.89 12.08
CA PRO A 299 -19.53 23.85 13.09
C PRO A 299 -20.78 22.99 12.85
N GLU A 300 -21.76 23.52 12.12
CA GLU A 300 -23.03 22.82 11.78
C GLU A 300 -22.87 21.81 10.65
N LEU A 301 -21.75 21.84 9.90
CA LEU A 301 -21.56 21.00 8.75
C LEU A 301 -21.41 19.54 9.14
N LYS A 302 -22.24 18.70 8.59
CA LYS A 302 -22.25 17.26 8.81
C LYS A 302 -21.26 16.55 7.90
N ILE A 303 -20.12 16.17 8.46
CA ILE A 303 -19.01 15.55 7.71
C ILE A 303 -18.87 14.08 8.12
N ARG A 304 -18.81 13.19 7.15
CA ARG A 304 -18.39 11.80 7.32
C ARG A 304 -16.99 11.63 6.74
N PHE A 305 -16.08 11.02 7.50
CA PHE A 305 -14.75 10.67 7.00
C PHE A 305 -14.58 9.17 6.81
N VAL A 306 -14.09 8.77 5.64
CA VAL A 306 -13.84 7.38 5.24
C VAL A 306 -12.37 7.18 4.90
N ASN A 307 -11.67 6.36 5.68
CA ASN A 307 -10.34 5.89 5.28
C ASN A 307 -10.48 4.63 4.43
N VAL A 308 -9.74 4.57 3.31
CA VAL A 308 -9.71 3.43 2.40
C VAL A 308 -8.29 2.88 2.32
N VAL A 309 -8.11 1.64 2.79
CA VAL A 309 -6.80 0.97 2.78
C VAL A 309 -6.64 -0.03 1.63
N ASP A 310 -7.69 -0.77 1.26
CA ASP A 310 -7.74 -1.63 0.06
C ASP A 310 -8.60 -0.94 -1.01
N ILE A 311 -7.94 -0.23 -1.91
CA ILE A 311 -8.67 0.63 -2.87
C ILE A 311 -9.55 -0.19 -3.81
N LEU A 312 -9.14 -1.41 -4.16
CA LEU A 312 -9.91 -2.29 -5.05
C LEU A 312 -11.19 -2.83 -4.39
N LYS A 313 -11.29 -2.74 -3.05
CA LYS A 313 -12.50 -3.10 -2.31
C LYS A 313 -13.71 -2.22 -2.65
N LEU A 314 -13.47 -1.01 -3.14
CA LEU A 314 -14.54 -0.10 -3.55
C LEU A 314 -15.17 -0.47 -4.90
N ARG A 315 -14.61 -1.41 -5.66
CA ARG A 315 -15.16 -1.86 -6.95
C ARG A 315 -16.49 -2.56 -6.78
N HIS A 316 -17.29 -2.49 -7.83
CA HIS A 316 -18.58 -3.20 -7.87
C HIS A 316 -18.34 -4.74 -7.93
N PRO A 317 -19.20 -5.58 -7.30
CA PRO A 317 -19.05 -7.04 -7.30
C PRO A 317 -19.00 -7.69 -8.68
N SER A 318 -19.55 -7.05 -9.71
CA SER A 318 -19.45 -7.51 -11.10
C SER A 318 -18.02 -7.43 -11.66
N VAL A 319 -17.17 -6.59 -11.07
CA VAL A 319 -15.76 -6.40 -11.46
C VAL A 319 -14.84 -7.16 -10.52
N ASP A 320 -15.04 -7.03 -9.21
CA ASP A 320 -14.29 -7.74 -8.17
C ASP A 320 -15.28 -8.38 -7.19
N ALA A 321 -15.33 -9.71 -7.13
CA ALA A 321 -16.24 -10.44 -6.25
C ALA A 321 -16.09 -10.08 -4.75
N ARG A 322 -15.00 -9.43 -4.35
CA ARG A 322 -14.80 -8.88 -2.99
C ARG A 322 -15.35 -7.48 -2.83
N GLY A 323 -15.75 -6.86 -3.93
CA GLY A 323 -16.19 -5.47 -3.97
C GLY A 323 -17.43 -5.22 -3.12
N LEU A 324 -17.72 -3.96 -2.88
CA LEU A 324 -18.92 -3.55 -2.15
C LEU A 324 -20.15 -3.69 -3.04
N SER A 325 -21.23 -4.23 -2.50
CA SER A 325 -22.55 -4.09 -3.13
C SER A 325 -22.95 -2.61 -3.22
N ASP A 326 -23.93 -2.29 -4.07
CA ASP A 326 -24.43 -0.91 -4.16
C ASP A 326 -25.02 -0.44 -2.83
N GLU A 327 -25.71 -1.32 -2.10
CA GLU A 327 -26.24 -1.00 -0.78
C GLU A 327 -25.15 -0.65 0.23
N GLU A 328 -24.07 -1.44 0.27
CA GLU A 328 -22.90 -1.18 1.14
C GLU A 328 -22.20 0.11 0.73
N PHE A 329 -22.03 0.33 -0.58
CA PHE A 329 -21.39 1.53 -1.10
C PHE A 329 -22.20 2.78 -0.80
N ASP A 330 -23.51 2.76 -1.04
CA ASP A 330 -24.43 3.87 -0.78
C ASP A 330 -24.51 4.21 0.72
N LYS A 331 -24.40 3.20 1.60
CA LYS A 331 -24.34 3.42 3.04
C LYS A 331 -23.11 4.24 3.45
N VAL A 332 -21.99 4.05 2.78
CA VAL A 332 -20.71 4.72 3.08
C VAL A 332 -20.62 6.08 2.37
N PHE A 333 -20.87 6.09 1.06
CA PHE A 333 -20.65 7.26 0.18
C PHE A 333 -21.92 8.02 -0.18
N THR A 334 -23.09 7.59 0.33
CA THR A 334 -24.42 8.12 -0.01
C THR A 334 -24.78 7.94 -1.49
N LYS A 335 -25.96 8.39 -1.90
CA LYS A 335 -26.41 8.30 -3.30
C LYS A 335 -26.22 9.60 -4.09
N ASP A 336 -26.11 10.72 -3.40
CA ASP A 336 -26.19 12.05 -4.01
C ASP A 336 -25.38 13.14 -3.31
N LYS A 337 -24.94 12.91 -2.05
CA LYS A 337 -24.15 13.92 -1.32
C LYS A 337 -22.77 14.08 -1.96
N PRO A 338 -22.19 15.28 -1.89
CA PRO A 338 -20.83 15.50 -2.38
C PRO A 338 -19.82 14.54 -1.73
N VAL A 339 -18.95 13.94 -2.52
CA VAL A 339 -17.80 13.16 -2.08
C VAL A 339 -16.54 13.87 -2.48
N ILE A 340 -15.72 14.26 -1.52
CA ILE A 340 -14.39 14.80 -1.72
C ILE A 340 -13.40 13.67 -1.47
N PHE A 341 -12.79 13.15 -2.53
CA PHE A 341 -11.89 12.01 -2.46
C PHE A 341 -10.44 12.44 -2.66
N ALA A 342 -9.65 12.40 -1.58
CA ALA A 342 -8.21 12.60 -1.62
C ALA A 342 -7.51 11.27 -1.92
N PHE A 343 -6.79 11.19 -3.05
CA PHE A 343 -6.20 9.94 -3.54
C PHE A 343 -4.70 10.08 -3.81
N HIS A 344 -3.96 9.05 -3.48
CA HIS A 344 -2.50 9.03 -3.62
C HIS A 344 -2.01 9.08 -5.07
N ALA A 345 -2.73 8.48 -5.99
CA ALA A 345 -2.32 8.35 -7.39
C ALA A 345 -3.20 9.16 -8.35
N TYR A 346 -3.26 8.75 -9.61
CA TYR A 346 -4.04 9.45 -10.64
C TYR A 346 -5.55 9.35 -10.39
N GLU A 347 -6.23 10.47 -10.50
CA GLU A 347 -7.68 10.63 -10.24
C GLU A 347 -8.56 9.67 -11.05
N GLY A 348 -8.12 9.28 -12.26
CA GLY A 348 -8.89 8.44 -13.19
C GLY A 348 -9.33 7.11 -12.57
N MET A 349 -8.50 6.50 -11.72
CA MET A 349 -8.82 5.24 -11.04
C MET A 349 -10.05 5.37 -10.13
N ILE A 350 -10.16 6.46 -9.39
CA ILE A 350 -11.31 6.70 -8.50
C ILE A 350 -12.57 7.03 -9.32
N ARG A 351 -12.41 7.84 -10.37
CA ARG A 351 -13.54 8.15 -11.27
C ARG A 351 -14.10 6.88 -11.92
N ASP A 352 -13.26 5.94 -12.34
CA ASP A 352 -13.67 4.65 -12.90
C ASP A 352 -14.45 3.81 -11.88
N ILE A 353 -13.98 3.73 -10.65
CA ILE A 353 -14.67 3.02 -9.57
C ILE A 353 -16.08 3.61 -9.33
N PHE A 354 -16.20 4.93 -9.27
CA PHE A 354 -17.47 5.62 -9.03
C PHE A 354 -18.40 5.63 -10.25
N PHE A 355 -17.88 5.49 -11.46
CA PHE A 355 -18.69 5.49 -12.70
C PHE A 355 -19.80 4.42 -12.68
N SER A 356 -19.54 3.28 -12.05
CA SER A 356 -20.51 2.18 -11.91
C SER A 356 -21.41 2.29 -10.68
N ARG A 357 -21.35 3.39 -9.91
CA ARG A 357 -22.08 3.60 -8.66
C ARG A 357 -23.25 4.60 -8.84
N HIS A 358 -24.11 4.69 -7.85
CA HIS A 358 -25.23 5.63 -7.89
C HIS A 358 -24.77 7.08 -7.71
N ASN A 359 -23.79 7.31 -6.82
CA ASN A 359 -23.31 8.64 -6.53
C ASN A 359 -22.28 9.12 -7.55
N HIS A 360 -22.64 10.11 -8.35
CA HIS A 360 -21.77 10.78 -9.30
C HIS A 360 -21.36 12.20 -8.85
N ASN A 361 -21.78 12.64 -7.66
CA ASN A 361 -21.38 13.93 -7.09
C ASN A 361 -20.00 13.79 -6.44
N LEU A 362 -19.00 13.51 -7.27
CA LEU A 362 -17.63 13.17 -6.87
C LEU A 362 -16.65 14.24 -7.34
N ARG A 363 -15.83 14.72 -6.40
CA ARG A 363 -14.63 15.53 -6.65
C ARG A 363 -13.42 14.75 -6.18
N VAL A 364 -12.50 14.45 -7.10
CA VAL A 364 -11.29 13.68 -6.81
C VAL A 364 -10.08 14.60 -6.88
N HIS A 365 -9.24 14.52 -5.88
CA HIS A 365 -7.95 15.17 -5.82
C HIS A 365 -6.87 14.09 -5.74
N GLY A 366 -6.04 14.01 -6.75
CA GLY A 366 -4.98 13.01 -6.88
C GLY A 366 -3.71 13.64 -7.42
N TYR A 367 -2.67 12.82 -7.59
CA TYR A 367 -1.44 13.30 -8.19
C TYR A 367 -1.68 13.82 -9.62
N ARG A 368 -1.08 14.98 -9.91
CA ARG A 368 -1.03 15.60 -11.24
C ARG A 368 0.42 15.70 -11.68
N GLU A 369 0.66 15.53 -12.99
CA GLU A 369 1.99 15.60 -13.61
C GLU A 369 2.56 17.06 -13.63
N ASN A 370 2.46 17.73 -12.50
CA ASN A 370 2.96 19.10 -12.26
C ASN A 370 4.13 19.11 -11.26
N GLY A 371 4.68 17.93 -10.93
CA GLY A 371 5.75 17.81 -9.95
C GLY A 371 7.04 18.49 -10.36
N ASP A 372 7.79 18.95 -9.38
CA ASP A 372 9.09 19.61 -9.55
C ASP A 372 9.90 19.48 -8.25
N ILE A 373 11.07 20.09 -8.19
CA ILE A 373 11.82 20.34 -6.95
C ILE A 373 11.15 21.49 -6.20
N THR A 374 10.59 21.16 -5.02
CA THR A 374 9.84 22.13 -4.23
C THR A 374 9.80 21.71 -2.75
N THR A 375 8.70 21.95 -2.04
CA THR A 375 8.49 21.39 -0.69
C THR A 375 7.43 20.29 -0.71
N PRO A 376 7.39 19.38 0.29
CA PRO A 376 6.34 18.37 0.37
C PRO A 376 4.93 18.96 0.39
N PHE A 377 4.75 20.15 0.94
CA PHE A 377 3.46 20.81 0.94
C PHE A 377 3.10 21.39 -0.43
N ASP A 378 4.04 22.06 -1.11
CA ASP A 378 3.81 22.59 -2.45
C ASP A 378 3.47 21.49 -3.46
N MET A 379 4.06 20.29 -3.33
CA MET A 379 3.71 19.12 -4.15
C MET A 379 2.20 18.79 -4.05
N ARG A 380 1.62 18.91 -2.85
CA ARG A 380 0.18 18.72 -2.64
C ARG A 380 -0.64 19.88 -3.19
N VAL A 381 -0.17 21.13 -3.03
CA VAL A 381 -0.81 22.33 -3.60
C VAL A 381 -0.85 22.25 -5.14
N MET A 382 0.26 21.87 -5.78
CA MET A 382 0.33 21.71 -7.25
C MET A 382 -0.63 20.62 -7.78
N SER A 383 -1.01 19.68 -6.92
CA SER A 383 -2.01 18.64 -7.22
C SER A 383 -3.41 18.98 -6.70
N GLU A 384 -3.61 20.18 -6.09
CA GLU A 384 -4.86 20.59 -5.41
C GLU A 384 -5.33 19.56 -4.36
N LEU A 385 -4.39 18.82 -3.79
CA LEU A 385 -4.66 17.76 -2.81
C LEU A 385 -4.42 18.25 -1.37
N ASP A 386 -4.01 19.48 -1.20
CA ASP A 386 -3.79 20.08 0.09
C ASP A 386 -5.10 20.44 0.82
N ARG A 387 -4.99 20.60 2.12
CA ARG A 387 -6.13 20.85 3.03
C ARG A 387 -7.02 22.03 2.66
N PHE A 388 -6.46 23.05 2.03
CA PHE A 388 -7.21 24.25 1.69
C PHE A 388 -8.07 24.02 0.45
N HIS A 389 -7.52 23.42 -0.60
CA HIS A 389 -8.32 23.03 -1.78
C HIS A 389 -9.41 22.02 -1.44
N LEU A 390 -9.09 21.01 -0.61
CA LEU A 390 -10.08 20.03 -0.17
C LEU A 390 -11.20 20.67 0.65
N ALA A 391 -10.88 21.59 1.57
CA ALA A 391 -11.86 22.30 2.36
C ALA A 391 -12.72 23.26 1.52
N GLN A 392 -12.08 23.98 0.59
CA GLN A 392 -12.74 24.88 -0.35
C GLN A 392 -13.77 24.13 -1.21
N ASP A 393 -13.38 23.00 -1.78
CA ASP A 393 -14.26 22.20 -2.63
C ASP A 393 -15.47 21.65 -1.85
N ALA A 394 -15.26 21.22 -0.60
CA ALA A 394 -16.36 20.78 0.25
C ALA A 394 -17.31 21.93 0.60
N ALA A 395 -16.79 23.09 1.01
CA ALA A 395 -17.59 24.27 1.30
C ALA A 395 -18.40 24.73 0.08
N GLN A 396 -17.77 24.78 -1.09
CA GLN A 396 -18.43 25.16 -2.34
C GLN A 396 -19.55 24.17 -2.70
N ALA A 397 -19.31 22.85 -2.54
CA ALA A 397 -20.25 21.81 -2.90
C ALA A 397 -21.52 21.83 -2.03
N VAL A 398 -21.41 22.21 -0.75
CA VAL A 398 -22.53 22.17 0.20
C VAL A 398 -23.14 23.53 0.44
N LEU A 399 -22.33 24.58 0.58
CA LEU A 399 -22.75 25.90 1.02
C LEU A 399 -22.78 26.95 -0.13
N GLY A 400 -22.27 26.58 -1.31
CA GLY A 400 -22.18 27.45 -2.48
C GLY A 400 -20.90 28.27 -2.57
N GLU A 401 -20.71 28.95 -3.71
CA GLU A 401 -19.45 29.65 -4.05
C GLU A 401 -19.01 30.71 -3.03
N ALA A 402 -19.96 31.40 -2.41
CA ALA A 402 -19.62 32.44 -1.42
C ALA A 402 -18.94 31.88 -0.16
N ALA A 403 -19.21 30.65 0.20
CA ALA A 403 -18.61 29.99 1.36
C ALA A 403 -17.20 29.45 1.08
N ALA A 404 -16.82 29.32 -0.18
CA ALA A 404 -15.50 28.83 -0.59
C ALA A 404 -14.38 29.89 -0.43
N ALA A 405 -14.73 31.11 -0.05
CA ALA A 405 -13.80 32.24 0.11
C ALA A 405 -13.33 32.46 1.57
N PHE A 406 -13.58 31.49 2.47
CA PHE A 406 -13.24 31.59 3.90
C PHE A 406 -11.75 31.40 4.21
#